data_9ac486ed393a5ca838f9e0b5a44d1f3b
#
_entry.id   9ac486ed393a5ca838f9e0b5a44d1f3b
#
_cell.length_a   1.000
_cell.length_b   1.000
_cell.length_c   1.000
_cell.angle_alpha   90.00
_cell.angle_beta   90.00
_cell.angle_gamma   90.00
#
_symmetry.space_group_name_H-M   'P 1'
#
loop_
_entity.id
_entity.type
_entity.pdbx_description
1 polymer ?
#
loop_
_entity_poly.entity_id
_entity_poly.type
_entity_poly.pdbx_seq_one_letter_code
_entity_poly.pdbx_strand_id
1 'polypeptide(L)'
;KRPEPFTKKQVQTLALIVIGLAVMIIFPLLKNFMPDSAFIAAVSKGLEPSLVSTVLLVIALMLKLGDQKKALNFVPFSTIILVCGVGMLVSVATQAGAVDMFSSWIGDNLSATAAKLVIALVAGCMSFFSSTLGVVGPALIPMIPNIAGATGVSVTALVSGIMIGGHFAGVSPFSTGGAMTLAGENNEEAKNKLFIQLMVLSIASILFASVLVFIGVIR
;
A
#
# COMPACT_ATOMS: atom_id res chain seq x y z
N LYS A 1 -16.02 25.60 -18.58
CA LYS A 1 -16.29 26.41 -17.36
C LYS A 1 -15.00 26.44 -16.54
N ARG A 2 -14.53 27.62 -16.15
CA ARG A 2 -13.41 27.72 -15.21
C ARG A 2 -13.89 27.20 -13.86
N PRO A 3 -13.06 26.39 -13.14
CA PRO A 3 -13.42 25.91 -11.82
C PRO A 3 -13.57 27.11 -10.85
N GLU A 4 -14.47 26.98 -9.91
CA GLU A 4 -14.67 28.01 -8.88
C GLU A 4 -13.43 28.11 -7.97
N PRO A 5 -13.08 29.32 -7.51
CA PRO A 5 -11.94 29.49 -6.61
C PRO A 5 -12.20 28.78 -5.26
N PHE A 6 -11.14 28.26 -4.67
CA PHE A 6 -11.22 27.59 -3.36
C PHE A 6 -11.76 28.55 -2.29
N THR A 7 -12.67 28.03 -1.48
CA THR A 7 -13.14 28.74 -0.28
C THR A 7 -12.02 28.81 0.76
N LYS A 8 -12.09 29.78 1.68
CA LYS A 8 -11.11 29.91 2.78
C LYS A 8 -10.95 28.60 3.58
N LYS A 9 -12.04 27.90 3.85
CA LYS A 9 -12.01 26.60 4.57
C LYS A 9 -11.29 25.52 3.78
N GLN A 10 -11.50 25.45 2.46
CA GLN A 10 -10.80 24.50 1.59
C GLN A 10 -9.29 24.77 1.56
N VAL A 11 -8.90 26.06 1.48
CA VAL A 11 -7.47 26.44 1.53
C VAL A 11 -6.85 26.06 2.87
N GLN A 12 -7.54 26.31 3.99
CA GLN A 12 -7.07 25.92 5.32
C GLN A 12 -6.94 24.39 5.47
N THR A 13 -7.91 23.63 4.96
CA THR A 13 -7.84 22.15 4.96
C THR A 13 -6.68 21.66 4.12
N LEU A 14 -6.49 22.24 2.93
CA LEU A 14 -5.36 21.88 2.06
C LEU A 14 -4.02 22.22 2.74
N ALA A 15 -3.92 23.39 3.38
CA ALA A 15 -2.72 23.77 4.12
C ALA A 15 -2.39 22.78 5.26
N LEU A 16 -3.41 22.34 6.03
CA LEU A 16 -3.22 21.32 7.07
C LEU A 16 -2.71 20.00 6.49
N ILE A 17 -3.27 19.56 5.37
CA ILE A 17 -2.83 18.32 4.70
C ILE A 17 -1.37 18.45 4.25
N VAL A 18 -1.03 19.57 3.59
CA VAL A 18 0.33 19.81 3.09
C VAL A 18 1.34 19.89 4.26
N ILE A 19 0.98 20.57 5.35
CA ILE A 19 1.82 20.65 6.56
C ILE A 19 2.02 19.25 7.14
N GLY A 20 0.97 18.45 7.25
CA GLY A 20 1.08 17.08 7.78
C GLY A 20 1.97 16.18 6.92
N LEU A 21 1.81 16.24 5.60
CA LEU A 21 2.69 15.51 4.67
C LEU A 21 4.13 16.00 4.76
N ALA A 22 4.34 17.32 4.83
CA ALA A 22 5.68 17.90 4.98
C ALA A 22 6.35 17.42 6.27
N VAL A 23 5.65 17.43 7.39
CA VAL A 23 6.17 16.94 8.68
C VAL A 23 6.54 15.45 8.58
N MET A 24 5.66 14.62 8.00
CA MET A 24 5.91 13.18 7.85
C MET A 24 7.09 12.85 6.93
N ILE A 25 7.42 13.72 5.98
CA ILE A 25 8.52 13.51 5.03
C ILE A 25 9.82 14.15 5.54
N ILE A 26 9.75 15.39 6.02
CA ILE A 26 10.94 16.18 6.35
C ILE A 26 11.68 15.61 7.58
N PHE A 27 10.96 15.23 8.63
CA PHE A 27 11.61 14.74 9.86
C PHE A 27 12.38 13.43 9.68
N PRO A 28 11.87 12.40 9.00
CA PRO A 28 12.66 11.20 8.68
C PRO A 28 13.85 11.49 7.76
N LEU A 29 13.71 12.46 6.82
CA LEU A 29 14.83 12.88 6.00
C LEU A 29 15.90 13.61 6.82
N LEU A 30 15.52 14.54 7.70
CA LEU A 30 16.44 15.25 8.59
C LEU A 30 17.20 14.29 9.48
N LYS A 31 16.60 13.19 9.92
CA LYS A 31 17.30 12.16 10.69
C LYS A 31 18.50 11.56 9.94
N ASN A 32 18.42 11.43 8.61
CA ASN A 32 19.53 10.94 7.81
C ASN A 32 20.67 11.97 7.69
N PHE A 33 20.37 13.27 7.75
CA PHE A 33 21.36 14.35 7.68
C PHE A 33 21.92 14.75 9.07
N MET A 34 21.15 14.51 10.14
CA MET A 34 21.50 14.88 11.52
C MET A 34 21.25 13.69 12.48
N PRO A 35 22.00 12.58 12.34
CA PRO A 35 21.77 11.35 13.09
C PRO A 35 21.97 11.52 14.61
N ASP A 36 22.84 12.46 15.02
CA ASP A 36 23.20 12.68 16.43
C ASP A 36 22.21 13.57 17.19
N SER A 37 21.20 14.11 16.50
CA SER A 37 20.18 14.95 17.15
C SER A 37 19.14 14.09 17.88
N ALA A 38 19.23 14.03 19.22
CA ALA A 38 18.26 13.33 20.05
C ALA A 38 16.82 13.83 19.85
N PHE A 39 16.63 15.12 19.60
CA PHE A 39 15.32 15.71 19.32
C PHE A 39 14.74 15.18 18.01
N ILE A 40 15.52 15.21 16.91
CA ILE A 40 15.05 14.71 15.59
C ILE A 40 14.76 13.20 15.66
N ALA A 41 15.60 12.44 16.37
CA ALA A 41 15.39 11.00 16.56
C ALA A 41 14.11 10.70 17.35
N ALA A 42 13.84 11.43 18.43
CA ALA A 42 12.64 11.27 19.24
C ALA A 42 11.37 11.64 18.45
N VAL A 43 11.40 12.79 17.76
CA VAL A 43 10.27 13.25 16.93
C VAL A 43 10.01 12.28 15.78
N SER A 44 11.04 11.87 15.05
CA SER A 44 10.88 10.91 13.94
C SER A 44 10.30 9.56 14.40
N LYS A 45 10.63 9.11 15.61
CA LYS A 45 10.09 7.87 16.18
C LYS A 45 8.61 7.99 16.54
N GLY A 46 8.16 9.19 16.94
CA GLY A 46 6.76 9.46 17.28
C GLY A 46 5.88 9.87 16.08
N LEU A 47 6.47 10.19 14.92
CA LEU A 47 5.74 10.62 13.72
C LEU A 47 5.17 9.45 12.93
N GLU A 48 4.29 8.68 13.56
CA GLU A 48 3.50 7.69 12.83
C GLU A 48 2.37 8.37 12.02
N PRO A 49 2.10 7.93 10.77
CA PRO A 49 1.03 8.50 9.94
C PRO A 49 -0.34 8.54 10.63
N SER A 50 -0.65 7.54 11.45
CA SER A 50 -1.89 7.46 12.23
C SER A 50 -1.99 8.57 13.27
N LEU A 51 -0.91 8.81 14.02
CA LEU A 51 -0.86 9.87 15.04
C LEU A 51 -0.96 11.26 14.40
N VAL A 52 -0.15 11.50 13.36
CA VAL A 52 -0.17 12.80 12.64
C VAL A 52 -1.55 13.07 12.07
N SER A 53 -2.17 12.09 11.39
CA SER A 53 -3.51 12.24 10.82
C SER A 53 -4.57 12.48 11.89
N THR A 54 -4.46 11.83 13.05
CA THR A 54 -5.39 12.05 14.18
C THR A 54 -5.25 13.46 14.72
N VAL A 55 -4.02 13.96 14.93
CA VAL A 55 -3.79 15.34 15.41
C VAL A 55 -4.35 16.35 14.39
N LEU A 56 -4.10 16.16 13.10
CA LEU A 56 -4.63 17.03 12.05
C LEU A 56 -6.16 17.01 12.00
N LEU A 57 -6.78 15.84 12.20
CA LEU A 57 -8.23 15.73 12.28
C LEU A 57 -8.79 16.51 13.45
N VAL A 58 -8.19 16.39 14.64
CA VAL A 58 -8.59 17.16 15.83
C VAL A 58 -8.47 18.67 15.58
N ILE A 59 -7.36 19.12 14.99
CA ILE A 59 -7.17 20.53 14.63
C ILE A 59 -8.24 20.98 13.63
N ALA A 60 -8.53 20.20 12.60
CA ALA A 60 -9.55 20.51 11.60
C ALA A 60 -10.95 20.65 12.22
N LEU A 61 -11.29 19.79 13.18
CA LEU A 61 -12.56 19.85 13.93
C LEU A 61 -12.62 21.08 14.84
N MET A 62 -11.54 21.40 15.56
CA MET A 62 -11.45 22.60 16.41
C MET A 62 -11.61 23.89 15.60
N LEU A 63 -11.02 23.94 14.39
CA LEU A 63 -11.13 25.06 13.46
C LEU A 63 -12.47 25.08 12.70
N LYS A 64 -13.37 24.12 12.95
CA LYS A 64 -14.68 23.97 12.28
C LYS A 64 -14.56 23.99 10.75
N LEU A 65 -13.54 23.35 10.22
CA LEU A 65 -13.28 23.30 8.77
C LEU A 65 -14.27 22.40 8.04
N GLY A 66 -14.83 21.41 8.72
CA GLY A 66 -15.82 20.47 8.17
C GLY A 66 -16.90 20.10 9.18
N ASP A 67 -17.94 19.43 8.66
CA ASP A 67 -18.98 18.83 9.47
C ASP A 67 -18.56 17.40 9.87
N GLN A 68 -18.50 17.13 11.18
CA GLN A 68 -18.08 15.85 11.72
C GLN A 68 -18.94 14.67 11.21
N LYS A 69 -20.26 14.84 11.14
CA LYS A 69 -21.16 13.78 10.67
C LYS A 69 -20.92 13.45 9.19
N LYS A 70 -20.70 14.49 8.38
CA LYS A 70 -20.37 14.30 6.96
C LYS A 70 -19.00 13.65 6.80
N ALA A 71 -18.00 14.05 7.59
CA ALA A 71 -16.67 13.45 7.54
C ALA A 71 -16.70 11.95 7.87
N LEU A 72 -17.50 11.52 8.85
CA LEU A 72 -17.67 10.11 9.19
C LEU A 72 -18.24 9.27 8.04
N ASN A 73 -19.11 9.85 7.20
CA ASN A 73 -19.65 9.15 6.03
C ASN A 73 -18.60 8.86 4.94
N PHE A 74 -17.48 9.57 4.95
CA PHE A 74 -16.36 9.32 4.02
C PHE A 74 -15.33 8.34 4.57
N VAL A 75 -15.49 7.89 5.82
CA VAL A 75 -14.61 6.85 6.37
C VAL A 75 -14.88 5.54 5.64
N PRO A 76 -13.85 4.89 5.04
CA PRO A 76 -14.03 3.67 4.26
C PRO A 76 -14.16 2.45 5.19
N PHE A 77 -15.28 2.36 5.94
CA PHE A 77 -15.54 1.29 6.90
C PHE A 77 -15.44 -0.10 6.27
N SER A 78 -15.88 -0.27 5.02
CA SER A 78 -15.75 -1.53 4.30
C SER A 78 -14.29 -1.96 4.14
N THR A 79 -13.40 -1.02 3.83
CA THR A 79 -11.95 -1.29 3.73
C THR A 79 -11.36 -1.62 5.10
N ILE A 80 -11.76 -0.92 6.15
CA ILE A 80 -11.32 -1.19 7.53
C ILE A 80 -11.71 -2.61 7.94
N ILE A 81 -12.98 -2.99 7.75
CA ILE A 81 -13.49 -4.32 8.07
C ILE A 81 -12.75 -5.39 7.25
N LEU A 82 -12.53 -5.14 5.96
CA LEU A 82 -11.78 -6.05 5.10
C LEU A 82 -10.35 -6.27 5.61
N VAL A 83 -9.62 -5.21 5.91
CA VAL A 83 -8.23 -5.29 6.39
C VAL A 83 -8.16 -6.01 7.75
N CYS A 84 -9.05 -5.68 8.68
CA CYS A 84 -9.12 -6.35 9.98
C CYS A 84 -9.49 -7.83 9.82
N GLY A 85 -10.47 -8.15 8.96
CA GLY A 85 -10.90 -9.53 8.72
C GLY A 85 -9.79 -10.37 8.08
N VAL A 86 -9.10 -9.86 7.07
CA VAL A 86 -7.94 -10.55 6.47
C VAL A 86 -6.83 -10.74 7.51
N GLY A 87 -6.53 -9.73 8.33
CA GLY A 87 -5.56 -9.83 9.40
C GLY A 87 -5.90 -10.94 10.42
N MET A 88 -7.17 -11.06 10.80
CA MET A 88 -7.65 -12.14 11.68
C MET A 88 -7.47 -13.50 11.03
N LEU A 89 -7.82 -13.66 9.74
CA LEU A 89 -7.65 -14.93 9.02
C LEU A 89 -6.18 -15.34 8.93
N VAL A 90 -5.28 -14.38 8.63
CA VAL A 90 -3.83 -14.64 8.61
C VAL A 90 -3.33 -15.03 10.01
N SER A 91 -3.82 -14.38 11.07
CA SER A 91 -3.47 -14.74 12.45
C SER A 91 -3.88 -16.18 12.79
N VAL A 92 -5.09 -16.59 12.40
CA VAL A 92 -5.57 -17.97 12.57
C VAL A 92 -4.71 -18.96 11.78
N ALA A 93 -4.41 -18.65 10.52
CA ALA A 93 -3.55 -19.48 9.67
C ALA A 93 -2.13 -19.63 10.26
N THR A 94 -1.59 -18.55 10.84
CA THR A 94 -0.30 -18.58 11.53
C THR A 94 -0.34 -19.50 12.76
N GLN A 95 -1.37 -19.37 13.61
CA GLN A 95 -1.54 -20.23 14.79
C GLN A 95 -1.79 -21.69 14.43
N ALA A 96 -2.43 -21.96 13.29
CA ALA A 96 -2.62 -23.31 12.76
C ALA A 96 -1.34 -23.89 12.11
N GLY A 97 -0.23 -23.15 12.06
CA GLY A 97 1.04 -23.61 11.47
C GLY A 97 1.07 -23.57 9.93
N ALA A 98 0.02 -23.08 9.27
CA ALA A 98 -0.03 -23.01 7.80
C ALA A 98 1.02 -22.06 7.22
N VAL A 99 1.29 -20.95 7.91
CA VAL A 99 2.32 -19.97 7.50
C VAL A 99 3.71 -20.58 7.62
N ASP A 100 3.98 -21.34 8.70
CA ASP A 100 5.28 -22.00 8.91
C ASP A 100 5.50 -23.10 7.88
N MET A 101 4.47 -23.91 7.59
CA MET A 101 4.53 -24.95 6.56
C MET A 101 4.82 -24.35 5.19
N PHE A 102 4.14 -23.27 4.81
CA PHE A 102 4.36 -22.59 3.54
C PHE A 102 5.76 -21.96 3.46
N SER A 103 6.23 -21.34 4.54
CA SER A 103 7.54 -20.71 4.61
C SER A 103 8.67 -21.74 4.52
N SER A 104 8.55 -22.87 5.22
CA SER A 104 9.50 -23.98 5.15
C SER A 104 9.54 -24.57 3.74
N TRP A 105 8.36 -24.80 3.13
CA TRP A 105 8.31 -25.30 1.76
C TRP A 105 9.03 -24.36 0.77
N ILE A 106 8.85 -23.05 0.92
CA ILE A 106 9.59 -22.05 0.12
C ILE A 106 11.10 -22.18 0.37
N GLY A 107 11.52 -22.25 1.65
CA GLY A 107 12.93 -22.34 2.02
C GLY A 107 13.61 -23.61 1.51
N ASP A 108 12.91 -24.74 1.55
CA ASP A 108 13.45 -26.04 1.16
C ASP A 108 13.50 -26.24 -0.36
N ASN A 109 12.61 -25.60 -1.11
CA ASN A 109 12.43 -25.87 -2.53
C ASN A 109 12.88 -24.72 -3.45
N LEU A 110 13.06 -23.52 -2.93
CA LEU A 110 13.36 -22.32 -3.73
C LEU A 110 14.69 -21.68 -3.33
N SER A 111 15.48 -21.29 -4.31
CA SER A 111 16.61 -20.39 -4.08
C SER A 111 16.13 -19.01 -3.61
N ALA A 112 17.01 -18.22 -2.96
CA ALA A 112 16.70 -16.88 -2.50
C ALA A 112 16.12 -15.96 -3.61
N THR A 113 16.63 -16.07 -4.83
CA THR A 113 16.11 -15.31 -5.99
C THR A 113 14.73 -15.83 -6.41
N ALA A 114 14.55 -17.14 -6.46
CA ALA A 114 13.26 -17.75 -6.80
C ALA A 114 12.18 -17.43 -5.76
N ALA A 115 12.52 -17.41 -4.47
CA ALA A 115 11.60 -17.03 -3.40
C ALA A 115 11.10 -15.59 -3.55
N LYS A 116 12.01 -14.63 -3.81
CA LYS A 116 11.63 -13.24 -4.11
C LYS A 116 10.68 -13.14 -5.30
N LEU A 117 11.00 -13.86 -6.38
CA LEU A 117 10.20 -13.86 -7.59
C LEU A 117 8.80 -14.42 -7.36
N VAL A 118 8.72 -15.59 -6.68
CA VAL A 118 7.43 -16.23 -6.36
C VAL A 118 6.55 -15.32 -5.51
N ILE A 119 7.12 -14.69 -4.47
CA ILE A 119 6.36 -13.77 -3.61
C ILE A 119 5.88 -12.55 -4.39
N ALA A 120 6.71 -11.97 -5.26
CA ALA A 120 6.31 -10.85 -6.10
C ALA A 120 5.22 -11.24 -7.12
N LEU A 121 5.32 -12.42 -7.73
CA LEU A 121 4.30 -12.96 -8.63
C LEU A 121 2.98 -13.22 -7.91
N VAL A 122 3.02 -13.85 -6.74
CA VAL A 122 1.82 -14.08 -5.92
C VAL A 122 1.16 -12.75 -5.57
N ALA A 123 1.94 -11.78 -5.12
CA ALA A 123 1.44 -10.43 -4.82
C ALA A 123 0.80 -9.77 -6.06
N GLY A 124 1.44 -9.88 -7.24
CA GLY A 124 0.91 -9.39 -8.50
C GLY A 124 -0.39 -10.08 -8.90
N CYS A 125 -0.44 -11.41 -8.85
CA CYS A 125 -1.65 -12.17 -9.16
C CYS A 125 -2.81 -11.85 -8.21
N MET A 126 -2.55 -11.72 -6.91
CA MET A 126 -3.56 -11.32 -5.94
C MET A 126 -4.05 -9.89 -6.23
N SER A 127 -3.14 -8.96 -6.49
CA SER A 127 -3.48 -7.56 -6.74
C SER A 127 -4.20 -7.35 -8.07
N PHE A 128 -4.02 -8.25 -9.01
CA PHE A 128 -4.76 -8.23 -10.28
C PHE A 128 -6.28 -8.23 -10.07
N PHE A 129 -6.75 -8.93 -9.03
CA PHE A 129 -8.17 -9.06 -8.68
C PHE A 129 -8.57 -8.29 -7.41
N SER A 130 -7.62 -7.61 -6.76
CA SER A 130 -7.87 -6.97 -5.47
C SER A 130 -7.08 -5.66 -5.31
N SER A 131 -7.04 -5.14 -4.08
CA SER A 131 -6.25 -3.96 -3.72
C SER A 131 -4.93 -4.39 -3.10
N THR A 132 -3.81 -3.84 -3.58
CA THR A 132 -2.48 -4.09 -3.01
C THR A 132 -2.44 -3.70 -1.52
N LEU A 133 -2.89 -2.51 -1.18
CA LEU A 133 -2.84 -2.02 0.20
C LEU A 133 -3.95 -2.59 1.08
N GLY A 134 -5.15 -2.84 0.50
CA GLY A 134 -6.30 -3.31 1.27
C GLY A 134 -6.34 -4.83 1.50
N VAL A 135 -5.72 -5.62 0.61
CA VAL A 135 -5.79 -7.09 0.66
C VAL A 135 -4.42 -7.73 0.65
N VAL A 136 -3.60 -7.44 -0.38
CA VAL A 136 -2.32 -8.15 -0.59
C VAL A 136 -1.33 -7.87 0.54
N GLY A 137 -1.16 -6.60 0.92
CA GLY A 137 -0.28 -6.21 2.03
C GLY A 137 -0.68 -6.88 3.34
N PRO A 138 -1.92 -6.69 3.83
CA PRO A 138 -2.39 -7.35 5.05
C PRO A 138 -2.29 -8.88 5.03
N ALA A 139 -2.41 -9.52 3.86
CA ALA A 139 -2.31 -10.97 3.73
C ALA A 139 -0.85 -11.46 3.76
N LEU A 140 0.05 -10.82 3.01
CA LEU A 140 1.41 -11.33 2.80
C LEU A 140 2.46 -10.76 3.77
N ILE A 141 2.36 -9.49 4.18
CA ILE A 141 3.38 -8.86 5.03
C ILE A 141 3.57 -9.56 6.37
N PRO A 142 2.52 -10.03 7.08
CA PRO A 142 2.69 -10.75 8.34
C PRO A 142 3.46 -12.08 8.21
N MET A 143 3.50 -12.67 7.00
CA MET A 143 4.22 -13.91 6.73
C MET A 143 5.73 -13.71 6.45
N ILE A 144 6.13 -12.48 6.14
CA ILE A 144 7.48 -12.15 5.69
C ILE A 144 8.58 -12.55 6.69
N PRO A 145 8.45 -12.33 8.02
CA PRO A 145 9.51 -12.75 8.95
C PRO A 145 9.81 -14.25 8.87
N ASN A 146 8.79 -15.09 8.74
CA ASN A 146 8.94 -16.56 8.64
C ASN A 146 9.59 -16.94 7.31
N ILE A 147 9.17 -16.34 6.19
CA ILE A 147 9.76 -16.56 4.87
C ILE A 147 11.21 -16.08 4.83
N ALA A 148 11.52 -14.92 5.41
CA ALA A 148 12.87 -14.39 5.52
C ALA A 148 13.78 -15.33 6.31
N GLY A 149 13.31 -15.85 7.44
CA GLY A 149 14.03 -16.86 8.25
C GLY A 149 14.31 -18.15 7.49
N ALA A 150 13.33 -18.65 6.73
CA ALA A 150 13.46 -19.90 5.97
C ALA A 150 14.34 -19.76 4.73
N THR A 151 14.34 -18.61 4.06
CA THR A 151 15.05 -18.42 2.77
C THR A 151 16.37 -17.66 2.88
N GLY A 152 16.64 -17.01 4.01
CA GLY A 152 17.77 -16.09 4.19
C GLY A 152 17.64 -14.77 3.40
N VAL A 153 16.49 -14.50 2.78
CA VAL A 153 16.23 -13.24 2.06
C VAL A 153 15.89 -12.14 3.05
N SER A 154 16.40 -10.92 2.82
CA SER A 154 16.09 -9.81 3.71
C SER A 154 14.60 -9.47 3.70
N VAL A 155 14.06 -9.10 4.87
CA VAL A 155 12.66 -8.65 5.03
C VAL A 155 12.36 -7.50 4.07
N THR A 156 13.28 -6.54 3.92
CA THR A 156 13.13 -5.39 3.02
C THR A 156 12.96 -5.85 1.57
N ALA A 157 13.75 -6.81 1.10
CA ALA A 157 13.65 -7.31 -0.27
C ALA A 157 12.30 -8.01 -0.53
N LEU A 158 11.82 -8.80 0.42
CA LEU A 158 10.52 -9.47 0.31
C LEU A 158 9.35 -8.49 0.31
N VAL A 159 9.36 -7.51 1.23
CA VAL A 159 8.34 -6.45 1.30
C VAL A 159 8.37 -5.60 0.02
N SER A 160 9.56 -5.23 -0.47
CA SER A 160 9.70 -4.50 -1.74
C SER A 160 9.15 -5.30 -2.91
N GLY A 161 9.40 -6.61 -2.95
CA GLY A 161 8.86 -7.51 -3.96
C GLY A 161 7.33 -7.55 -3.94
N ILE A 162 6.71 -7.65 -2.76
CA ILE A 162 5.25 -7.60 -2.60
C ILE A 162 4.69 -6.25 -3.08
N MET A 163 5.31 -5.15 -2.65
CA MET A 163 4.84 -3.82 -3.01
C MET A 163 4.96 -3.56 -4.50
N ILE A 164 6.09 -3.90 -5.12
CA ILE A 164 6.30 -3.70 -6.54
C ILE A 164 5.39 -4.64 -7.34
N GLY A 165 5.40 -5.94 -7.07
CA GLY A 165 4.53 -6.91 -7.74
C GLY A 165 3.05 -6.51 -7.66
N GLY A 166 2.58 -6.15 -6.46
CA GLY A 166 1.21 -5.74 -6.21
C GLY A 166 0.84 -4.43 -6.92
N HIS A 167 1.65 -3.38 -6.79
CA HIS A 167 1.32 -2.06 -7.37
C HIS A 167 1.35 -2.07 -8.90
N PHE A 168 2.29 -2.79 -9.51
CA PHE A 168 2.33 -2.93 -10.96
C PHE A 168 1.10 -3.66 -11.53
N ALA A 169 0.52 -4.58 -10.77
CA ALA A 169 -0.73 -5.25 -11.14
C ALA A 169 -1.99 -4.40 -10.83
N GLY A 170 -1.87 -3.40 -9.96
CA GLY A 170 -2.98 -2.62 -9.42
C GLY A 170 -3.71 -1.71 -10.43
N VAL A 171 -3.27 -1.66 -11.68
CA VAL A 171 -3.98 -1.02 -12.80
C VAL A 171 -4.96 -1.96 -13.50
N SER A 172 -5.03 -3.24 -13.11
CA SER A 172 -5.96 -4.22 -13.66
C SER A 172 -7.42 -3.73 -13.62
N PRO A 173 -8.23 -4.00 -14.65
CA PRO A 173 -9.64 -3.62 -14.63
C PRO A 173 -10.44 -4.25 -13.47
N PHE A 174 -9.93 -5.32 -12.87
CA PHE A 174 -10.52 -5.99 -11.71
C PHE A 174 -10.01 -5.46 -10.37
N SER A 175 -8.95 -4.66 -10.38
CA SER A 175 -8.43 -3.98 -9.18
C SER A 175 -9.22 -2.71 -8.89
N THR A 176 -9.09 -2.19 -7.67
CA THR A 176 -9.73 -0.92 -7.27
C THR A 176 -9.33 0.24 -8.19
N GLY A 177 -8.04 0.34 -8.56
CA GLY A 177 -7.54 1.43 -9.40
C GLY A 177 -8.08 1.36 -10.83
N GLY A 178 -8.05 0.19 -11.46
CA GLY A 178 -8.58 -0.01 -12.80
C GLY A 178 -10.10 0.14 -12.88
N ALA A 179 -10.83 -0.38 -11.88
CA ALA A 179 -12.27 -0.23 -11.80
C ALA A 179 -12.69 1.25 -11.70
N MET A 180 -11.97 2.06 -10.90
CA MET A 180 -12.19 3.51 -10.82
C MET A 180 -11.90 4.21 -12.14
N THR A 181 -10.85 3.79 -12.84
CA THR A 181 -10.50 4.33 -14.16
C THR A 181 -11.61 4.04 -15.18
N LEU A 182 -12.12 2.80 -15.21
CA LEU A 182 -13.24 2.41 -16.07
C LEU A 182 -14.54 3.14 -15.71
N ALA A 183 -14.80 3.40 -14.44
CA ALA A 183 -15.99 4.13 -14.00
C ALA A 183 -15.97 5.61 -14.42
N GLY A 184 -14.79 6.17 -14.71
CA GLY A 184 -14.64 7.53 -15.21
C GLY A 184 -14.94 7.70 -16.70
N GLU A 185 -15.00 6.60 -17.47
CA GLU A 185 -15.31 6.63 -18.91
C GLU A 185 -16.81 6.43 -19.16
N ASN A 186 -17.43 7.37 -19.87
CA ASN A 186 -18.87 7.36 -20.16
C ASN A 186 -19.21 6.77 -21.53
N ASN A 187 -18.23 6.63 -22.43
CA ASN A 187 -18.44 6.06 -23.75
C ASN A 187 -18.19 4.55 -23.69
N GLU A 188 -19.19 3.73 -23.98
CA GLU A 188 -19.10 2.27 -23.87
C GLU A 188 -18.05 1.65 -24.81
N GLU A 189 -17.87 2.19 -26.02
CA GLU A 189 -16.84 1.71 -26.95
C GLU A 189 -15.44 2.02 -26.43
N ALA A 190 -15.22 3.25 -25.95
CA ALA A 190 -13.97 3.65 -25.31
C ALA A 190 -13.69 2.85 -24.04
N LYS A 191 -14.71 2.56 -23.24
CA LYS A 191 -14.62 1.76 -22.02
C LYS A 191 -14.21 0.31 -22.30
N ASN A 192 -14.76 -0.32 -23.32
CA ASN A 192 -14.36 -1.66 -23.75
C ASN A 192 -12.91 -1.70 -24.23
N LYS A 193 -12.49 -0.70 -24.99
CA LYS A 193 -11.09 -0.58 -25.43
C LYS A 193 -10.16 -0.36 -24.24
N LEU A 194 -10.54 0.52 -23.31
CA LEU A 194 -9.80 0.80 -22.08
C LEU A 194 -9.68 -0.44 -21.19
N PHE A 195 -10.75 -1.24 -21.09
CA PHE A 195 -10.73 -2.51 -20.35
C PHE A 195 -9.65 -3.46 -20.87
N ILE A 196 -9.60 -3.66 -22.19
CA ILE A 196 -8.58 -4.52 -22.82
C ILE A 196 -7.17 -3.94 -22.60
N GLN A 197 -7.00 -2.62 -22.74
CA GLN A 197 -5.72 -1.97 -22.52
C GLN A 197 -5.22 -2.13 -21.07
N LEU A 198 -6.10 -1.97 -20.09
CA LEU A 198 -5.78 -2.17 -18.70
C LEU A 198 -5.43 -3.64 -18.39
N MET A 199 -6.11 -4.61 -19.01
CA MET A 199 -5.76 -6.02 -18.90
C MET A 199 -4.35 -6.31 -19.42
N VAL A 200 -4.06 -5.88 -20.65
CA VAL A 200 -2.74 -6.09 -21.26
C VAL A 200 -1.65 -5.37 -20.46
N LEU A 201 -1.91 -4.14 -20.06
CA LEU A 201 -0.96 -3.35 -19.28
C LEU A 201 -0.63 -4.04 -17.94
N SER A 202 -1.63 -4.57 -17.24
CA SER A 202 -1.43 -5.24 -15.95
C SER A 202 -0.59 -6.50 -16.09
N ILE A 203 -0.86 -7.33 -17.10
CA ILE A 203 -0.09 -8.54 -17.36
C ILE A 203 1.36 -8.16 -17.73
N ALA A 204 1.55 -7.19 -18.62
CA ALA A 204 2.87 -6.71 -18.99
C ALA A 204 3.62 -6.13 -17.79
N SER A 205 2.91 -5.40 -16.91
CA SER A 205 3.48 -4.82 -15.70
C SER A 205 3.91 -5.89 -14.68
N ILE A 206 3.15 -6.97 -14.51
CA ILE A 206 3.54 -8.10 -13.64
C ILE A 206 4.80 -8.76 -14.19
N LEU A 207 4.87 -9.00 -15.50
CA LEU A 207 6.07 -9.56 -16.12
C LEU A 207 7.27 -8.64 -15.97
N PHE A 208 7.08 -7.35 -16.18
CA PHE A 208 8.14 -6.34 -15.97
C PHE A 208 8.63 -6.30 -14.53
N ALA A 209 7.71 -6.27 -13.55
CA ALA A 209 8.04 -6.35 -12.14
C ALA A 209 8.84 -7.61 -11.79
N SER A 210 8.45 -8.76 -12.38
CA SER A 210 9.15 -10.03 -12.20
C SER A 210 10.58 -9.98 -12.73
N VAL A 211 10.79 -9.33 -13.87
CA VAL A 211 12.14 -9.11 -14.43
C VAL A 211 12.98 -8.23 -13.50
N LEU A 212 12.44 -7.14 -12.96
CA LEU A 212 13.14 -6.27 -12.01
C LEU A 212 13.58 -7.02 -10.74
N VAL A 213 12.73 -7.92 -10.23
CA VAL A 213 13.06 -8.78 -9.09
C VAL A 213 14.16 -9.77 -9.47
N PHE A 214 14.07 -10.39 -10.64
CA PHE A 214 15.01 -11.40 -11.12
C PHE A 214 16.43 -10.83 -11.33
N ILE A 215 16.56 -9.66 -11.99
CA ILE A 215 17.85 -9.00 -12.22
C ILE A 215 18.44 -8.34 -10.95
N GLY A 216 17.74 -8.41 -9.81
CA GLY A 216 18.25 -7.96 -8.52
C GLY A 216 18.28 -6.45 -8.33
N VAL A 217 17.44 -5.70 -9.06
CA VAL A 217 17.21 -4.25 -8.80
C VAL A 217 16.59 -4.08 -7.41
N ILE A 218 15.82 -5.07 -6.97
CA ILE A 218 15.19 -5.14 -5.64
C ILE A 218 16.08 -6.01 -4.75
N ARG A 219 16.78 -5.36 -3.83
CA ARG A 219 17.72 -5.99 -2.89
C ARG A 219 17.21 -5.88 -1.47
#